data_8c3e894c80352755c9836f7262c68d3a
#
_entry.id   8c3e894c80352755c9836f7262c68d3a
#
_cell.length_a   1.000
_cell.length_b   1.000
_cell.length_c   1.000
_cell.angle_alpha   90.00
_cell.angle_beta   90.00
_cell.angle_gamma   90.00
#
_symmetry.space_group_name_H-M   'P 1'
#
loop_
_entity.id
_entity.type
_entity.pdbx_description
1 polymer ?
#
loop_
_entity_poly.entity_id
_entity_poly.type
_entity_poly.pdbx_seq_one_letter_code
_entity_poly.pdbx_strand_id
1 'polypeptide(L)'
;HPTLAGVLVGLLTPSREMHSEKSPRAQRYASKLQPFSSLLALPIFALFATGVHFAELSPALMLSPVVIGIIVALVIGKPLGIMITAWLSTHVAGLTMAKGLRVRDMFPAACACGIGFTVSFLIASLAYTNTELSAEGRFGVLMASLIAALISGILLSRQSKRFEKEELESVS
;
A
#
# COMPACT_ATOMS: atom_id res chain seq x y z
N HIS A 1 20.95 11.46 -0.28
CA HIS A 1 19.88 10.67 0.34
C HIS A 1 19.81 9.29 -0.33
N PRO A 2 19.67 8.17 0.41
CA PRO A 2 19.74 6.81 -0.15
C PRO A 2 18.74 6.58 -1.30
N THR A 3 17.53 7.17 -1.21
CA THR A 3 16.50 7.09 -2.25
C THR A 3 16.94 7.72 -3.58
N LEU A 4 17.65 8.85 -3.53
CA LEU A 4 18.17 9.50 -4.73
C LEU A 4 19.26 8.65 -5.41
N ALA A 5 20.12 8.02 -4.63
CA ALA A 5 21.10 7.07 -5.14
C ALA A 5 20.43 5.88 -5.84
N GLY A 6 19.36 5.33 -5.24
CA GLY A 6 18.56 4.26 -5.86
C GLY A 6 17.92 4.68 -7.18
N VAL A 7 17.37 5.88 -7.26
CA VAL A 7 16.79 6.44 -8.49
C VAL A 7 17.87 6.60 -9.58
N LEU A 8 19.04 7.14 -9.23
CA LEU A 8 20.14 7.29 -10.19
C LEU A 8 20.62 5.95 -10.73
N VAL A 9 20.81 4.95 -9.86
CA VAL A 9 21.18 3.59 -10.28
C VAL A 9 20.11 2.99 -11.19
N GLY A 10 18.82 3.18 -10.85
CA GLY A 10 17.71 2.71 -11.68
C GLY A 10 17.67 3.36 -13.07
N LEU A 11 17.91 4.68 -13.15
CA LEU A 11 17.94 5.41 -14.42
C LEU A 11 19.15 5.03 -15.29
N LEU A 12 20.31 4.73 -14.68
CA LEU A 12 21.51 4.31 -15.38
C LEU A 12 21.48 2.83 -15.80
N THR A 13 20.55 2.04 -15.27
CA THR A 13 20.43 0.62 -15.61
C THR A 13 19.65 0.45 -16.91
N PRO A 14 20.21 -0.23 -17.94
CA PRO A 14 19.53 -0.42 -19.21
C PRO A 14 18.21 -1.15 -19.05
N SER A 15 17.12 -0.55 -19.51
CA SER A 15 15.77 -1.12 -19.50
C SER A 15 15.40 -1.83 -20.80
N ARG A 16 16.30 -1.81 -21.82
CA ARG A 16 16.10 -2.52 -23.08
C ARG A 16 16.77 -3.90 -23.04
N GLU A 17 16.15 -4.85 -23.70
CA GLU A 17 16.74 -6.16 -23.97
C GLU A 17 17.98 -5.99 -24.84
N MET A 18 19.15 -6.37 -24.33
CA MET A 18 20.37 -6.40 -25.10
C MET A 18 20.61 -7.84 -25.56
N HIS A 19 20.91 -8.00 -26.86
CA HIS A 19 21.29 -9.25 -27.54
C HIS A 19 21.18 -10.54 -26.70
N SER A 20 20.20 -11.39 -26.97
CA SER A 20 19.98 -12.74 -26.36
C SER A 20 19.52 -12.79 -24.90
N GLU A 21 19.18 -11.71 -24.24
CA GLU A 21 18.64 -11.74 -22.87
C GLU A 21 17.12 -11.81 -22.88
N LYS A 22 16.54 -12.80 -22.15
CA LYS A 22 15.09 -13.05 -22.07
C LYS A 22 14.30 -11.98 -21.28
N SER A 23 14.98 -11.05 -20.61
CA SER A 23 14.35 -9.98 -19.83
C SER A 23 15.32 -8.81 -19.61
N PRO A 24 14.81 -7.56 -19.53
CA PRO A 24 15.62 -6.37 -19.25
C PRO A 24 16.40 -6.51 -17.94
N ARG A 25 17.64 -6.02 -17.92
CA ARG A 25 18.52 -6.10 -16.73
C ARG A 25 17.89 -5.45 -15.51
N ALA A 26 17.24 -4.29 -15.70
CA ALA A 26 16.54 -3.58 -14.63
C ALA A 26 15.47 -4.46 -13.96
N GLN A 27 14.67 -5.19 -14.73
CA GLN A 27 13.63 -6.09 -14.21
C GLN A 27 14.23 -7.28 -13.46
N ARG A 28 15.36 -7.84 -13.95
CA ARG A 28 16.07 -8.95 -13.31
C ARG A 28 16.67 -8.53 -11.96
N TYR A 29 17.25 -7.34 -11.86
CA TYR A 29 17.73 -6.80 -10.58
C TYR A 29 16.58 -6.51 -9.64
N ALA A 30 15.49 -5.90 -10.12
CA ALA A 30 14.30 -5.66 -9.31
C ALA A 30 13.73 -6.96 -8.74
N SER A 31 13.55 -8.01 -9.56
CA SER A 31 13.01 -9.29 -9.09
C SER A 31 13.91 -10.03 -8.09
N LYS A 32 15.23 -9.85 -8.18
CA LYS A 32 16.19 -10.42 -7.20
C LYS A 32 16.23 -9.65 -5.89
N LEU A 33 16.08 -8.31 -5.95
CA LEU A 33 16.13 -7.45 -4.77
C LEU A 33 14.80 -7.40 -4.02
N GLN A 34 13.69 -7.61 -4.72
CA GLN A 34 12.34 -7.52 -4.15
C GLN A 34 12.11 -8.48 -2.97
N PRO A 35 12.46 -9.78 -3.03
CA PRO A 35 12.28 -10.67 -1.87
C PRO A 35 13.15 -10.24 -0.68
N PHE A 36 14.37 -9.77 -0.91
CA PHE A 36 15.24 -9.26 0.15
C PHE A 36 14.64 -8.00 0.80
N SER A 37 14.14 -7.06 0.00
CA SER A 37 13.48 -5.87 0.48
C SER A 37 12.20 -6.20 1.26
N SER A 38 11.37 -7.12 0.74
CA SER A 38 10.07 -7.44 1.33
C SER A 38 10.16 -8.33 2.58
N LEU A 39 11.10 -9.29 2.60
CA LEU A 39 11.20 -10.27 3.68
C LEU A 39 12.17 -9.85 4.80
N LEU A 40 13.13 -9.01 4.51
CA LEU A 40 14.14 -8.58 5.47
C LEU A 40 14.07 -7.09 5.78
N ALA A 41 14.18 -6.22 4.77
CA ALA A 41 14.29 -4.80 5.00
C ALA A 41 12.98 -4.19 5.56
N LEU A 42 11.82 -4.58 5.04
CA LEU A 42 10.53 -4.07 5.53
C LEU A 42 10.19 -4.53 6.96
N PRO A 43 10.34 -5.81 7.36
CA PRO A 43 10.12 -6.22 8.75
C PRO A 43 11.09 -5.57 9.74
N ILE A 44 12.39 -5.46 9.37
CA ILE A 44 13.37 -4.77 10.21
C ILE A 44 12.99 -3.29 10.36
N PHE A 45 12.67 -2.62 9.24
CA PHE A 45 12.18 -1.24 9.29
C PHE A 45 10.93 -1.13 10.16
N ALA A 46 10.00 -2.07 10.05
CA ALA A 46 8.80 -2.11 10.88
C ALA A 46 9.12 -2.15 12.37
N LEU A 47 10.02 -3.03 12.78
CA LEU A 47 10.42 -3.15 14.18
C LEU A 47 11.09 -1.89 14.73
N PHE A 48 11.99 -1.28 13.97
CA PHE A 48 12.71 -0.09 14.42
C PHE A 48 11.92 1.21 14.26
N ALA A 49 11.08 1.32 13.22
CA ALA A 49 10.32 2.53 12.98
C ALA A 49 9.11 2.67 13.90
N THR A 50 8.58 1.57 14.41
CA THR A 50 7.41 1.62 15.30
C THR A 50 7.71 2.39 16.58
N GLY A 51 8.87 2.20 17.21
CA GLY A 51 9.26 2.95 18.41
C GLY A 51 8.15 3.10 19.47
N VAL A 52 7.06 2.35 19.30
CA VAL A 52 5.90 2.36 20.19
C VAL A 52 6.24 1.47 21.37
N HIS A 53 6.37 2.05 22.53
CA HIS A 53 6.46 1.30 23.77
C HIS A 53 5.09 0.65 24.04
N PHE A 54 4.99 -0.64 23.77
CA PHE A 54 3.74 -1.40 23.99
C PHE A 54 3.26 -1.34 25.45
N ALA A 55 4.13 -0.98 26.38
CA ALA A 55 3.79 -0.78 27.78
C ALA A 55 2.90 0.45 28.05
N GLU A 56 2.84 1.40 27.10
CA GLU A 56 2.06 2.64 27.23
C GLU A 56 0.72 2.58 26.49
N LEU A 57 0.33 1.40 25.99
CA LEU A 57 -0.96 1.18 25.33
C LEU A 57 -2.11 1.29 26.33
N SER A 58 -2.51 2.52 26.63
CA SER A 58 -3.73 2.75 27.40
C SER A 58 -4.95 2.73 26.48
N PRO A 59 -6.13 2.30 26.97
CA PRO A 59 -7.37 2.39 26.20
C PRO A 59 -7.69 3.83 25.77
N ALA A 60 -7.19 4.84 26.51
CA ALA A 60 -7.31 6.24 26.18
C ALA A 60 -6.58 6.62 24.88
N LEU A 61 -5.46 5.95 24.55
CA LEU A 61 -4.72 6.17 23.32
C LEU A 61 -5.55 5.77 22.07
N MET A 62 -6.32 4.70 22.17
CA MET A 62 -7.18 4.24 21.07
C MET A 62 -8.34 5.21 20.78
N LEU A 63 -8.75 5.98 21.78
CA LEU A 63 -9.81 6.99 21.67
C LEU A 63 -9.28 8.38 21.32
N SER A 64 -7.95 8.53 21.17
CA SER A 64 -7.36 9.79 20.75
C SER A 64 -7.93 10.25 19.39
N PRO A 65 -8.33 11.52 19.27
CA PRO A 65 -8.80 12.08 17.99
C PRO A 65 -7.79 11.94 16.86
N VAL A 66 -6.48 11.96 17.17
CA VAL A 66 -5.39 11.79 16.21
C VAL A 66 -5.41 10.37 15.65
N VAL A 67 -5.51 9.36 16.52
CA VAL A 67 -5.54 7.95 16.12
C VAL A 67 -6.77 7.66 15.28
N ILE A 68 -7.96 8.09 15.73
CA ILE A 68 -9.22 7.90 15.01
C ILE A 68 -9.17 8.61 13.65
N GLY A 69 -8.69 9.86 13.61
CA GLY A 69 -8.57 10.61 12.36
C GLY A 69 -7.70 9.92 11.34
N ILE A 70 -6.55 9.37 11.75
CA ILE A 70 -5.63 8.64 10.87
C ILE A 70 -6.26 7.32 10.39
N ILE A 71 -6.93 6.58 11.27
CA ILE A 71 -7.61 5.33 10.89
C ILE A 71 -8.69 5.62 9.84
N VAL A 72 -9.54 6.60 10.07
CA VAL A 72 -10.60 6.98 9.12
C VAL A 72 -10.00 7.45 7.80
N ALA A 73 -8.96 8.29 7.84
CA ALA A 73 -8.30 8.78 6.63
C ALA A 73 -7.68 7.66 5.78
N LEU A 74 -7.01 6.70 6.39
CA LEU A 74 -6.32 5.63 5.67
C LEU A 74 -7.27 4.50 5.25
N VAL A 75 -8.18 4.08 6.13
CA VAL A 75 -9.07 2.93 5.87
C VAL A 75 -10.26 3.30 5.00
N ILE A 76 -10.76 4.51 5.13
CA ILE A 76 -11.95 4.99 4.40
C ILE A 76 -11.57 6.05 3.36
N GLY A 77 -10.87 7.10 3.78
CA GLY A 77 -10.58 8.25 2.91
C GLY A 77 -9.76 7.87 1.69
N LYS A 78 -8.72 7.07 1.86
CA LYS A 78 -7.84 6.66 0.77
C LYS A 78 -8.52 5.75 -0.25
N PRO A 79 -9.23 4.66 0.13
CA PRO A 79 -10.03 3.87 -0.81
C PRO A 79 -11.12 4.67 -1.51
N LEU A 80 -11.83 5.54 -0.79
CA LEU A 80 -12.84 6.40 -1.40
C LEU A 80 -12.24 7.35 -2.43
N GLY A 81 -11.11 8.00 -2.11
CA GLY A 81 -10.43 8.88 -3.06
C GLY A 81 -10.03 8.15 -4.34
N ILE A 82 -9.47 6.94 -4.24
CA ILE A 82 -9.11 6.11 -5.39
C ILE A 82 -10.35 5.73 -6.21
N MET A 83 -11.42 5.31 -5.55
CA MET A 83 -12.65 4.91 -6.24
C MET A 83 -13.34 6.08 -6.93
N ILE A 84 -13.41 7.24 -6.28
CA ILE A 84 -14.00 8.46 -6.87
C ILE A 84 -13.17 8.88 -8.07
N THR A 85 -11.83 8.89 -7.97
CA THR A 85 -10.96 9.26 -9.09
C THR A 85 -11.09 8.28 -10.25
N ALA A 86 -11.13 6.97 -10.00
CA ALA A 86 -11.34 5.95 -11.02
C ALA A 86 -12.70 6.11 -11.70
N TRP A 87 -13.75 6.36 -10.94
CA TRP A 87 -15.09 6.60 -11.48
C TRP A 87 -15.14 7.87 -12.33
N LEU A 88 -14.56 8.95 -11.83
CA LEU A 88 -14.50 10.24 -12.55
C LEU A 88 -13.73 10.11 -13.86
N SER A 89 -12.60 9.40 -13.84
CA SER A 89 -11.77 9.16 -15.04
C SER A 89 -12.54 8.40 -16.12
N THR A 90 -13.34 7.42 -15.74
CA THR A 90 -14.13 6.64 -16.71
C THR A 90 -15.35 7.40 -17.25
N HIS A 91 -16.00 8.22 -16.43
CA HIS A 91 -17.24 8.91 -16.81
C HIS A 91 -17.03 10.29 -17.41
N VAL A 92 -16.05 11.05 -16.92
CA VAL A 92 -15.81 12.43 -17.37
C VAL A 92 -14.70 12.49 -18.42
N ALA A 93 -13.59 11.77 -18.21
CA ALA A 93 -12.47 11.78 -19.15
C ALA A 93 -12.61 10.76 -20.30
N GLY A 94 -13.69 9.96 -20.33
CA GLY A 94 -13.94 8.99 -21.38
C GLY A 94 -12.89 7.87 -21.47
N LEU A 95 -12.10 7.67 -20.40
CA LEU A 95 -11.11 6.60 -20.34
C LEU A 95 -11.80 5.25 -20.20
N THR A 96 -11.40 4.28 -21.01
CA THR A 96 -11.95 2.93 -20.96
C THR A 96 -11.12 2.04 -20.04
N MET A 97 -11.79 1.29 -19.18
CA MET A 97 -11.17 0.23 -18.40
C MET A 97 -10.70 -0.91 -19.29
N ALA A 98 -9.73 -1.70 -18.84
CA ALA A 98 -9.33 -2.92 -19.53
C ALA A 98 -10.53 -3.86 -19.71
N LYS A 99 -10.56 -4.60 -20.83
CA LYS A 99 -11.67 -5.52 -21.14
C LYS A 99 -11.92 -6.49 -19.98
N GLY A 100 -13.17 -6.57 -19.54
CA GLY A 100 -13.59 -7.46 -18.45
C GLY A 100 -13.50 -6.88 -17.04
N LEU A 101 -12.85 -5.70 -16.84
CA LEU A 101 -12.76 -5.04 -15.53
C LEU A 101 -13.81 -3.93 -15.39
N ARG A 102 -14.42 -3.89 -14.21
CA ARG A 102 -15.33 -2.82 -13.78
C ARG A 102 -14.68 -1.98 -12.71
N VAL A 103 -15.06 -0.71 -12.57
CA VAL A 103 -14.57 0.17 -11.50
C VAL A 103 -14.72 -0.48 -10.12
N ARG A 104 -15.81 -1.22 -9.89
CA ARG A 104 -16.05 -1.95 -8.63
C ARG A 104 -14.99 -3.01 -8.31
N ASP A 105 -14.37 -3.59 -9.33
CA ASP A 105 -13.36 -4.64 -9.16
C ASP A 105 -12.03 -4.06 -8.63
N MET A 106 -11.85 -2.73 -8.70
CA MET A 106 -10.73 -2.02 -8.12
C MET A 106 -10.86 -1.80 -6.61
N PHE A 107 -12.06 -1.97 -6.03
CA PHE A 107 -12.31 -1.68 -4.61
C PHE A 107 -11.39 -2.45 -3.64
N PRO A 108 -11.18 -3.78 -3.79
CA PRO A 108 -10.26 -4.51 -2.92
C PRO A 108 -8.81 -4.01 -3.03
N ALA A 109 -8.38 -3.67 -4.25
CA ALA A 109 -7.06 -3.08 -4.46
C ALA A 109 -6.96 -1.67 -3.87
N ALA A 110 -8.01 -0.87 -3.96
CA ALA A 110 -8.09 0.45 -3.31
C ALA A 110 -7.99 0.33 -1.78
N CYS A 111 -8.63 -0.68 -1.18
CA CYS A 111 -8.48 -0.99 0.25
C CYS A 111 -7.05 -1.40 0.60
N ALA A 112 -6.37 -2.18 -0.25
CA ALA A 112 -4.96 -2.53 -0.06
C ALA A 112 -4.06 -1.28 -0.08
N CYS A 113 -4.37 -0.29 -0.90
CA CYS A 113 -3.69 1.00 -0.90
C CYS A 113 -3.87 1.79 0.42
N GLY A 114 -4.86 1.44 1.23
CA GLY A 114 -5.04 1.96 2.60
C GLY A 114 -3.90 1.58 3.54
N ILE A 115 -3.09 0.56 3.22
CA ILE A 115 -1.87 0.22 3.93
C ILE A 115 -0.86 1.36 3.72
N GLY A 116 -0.80 2.26 4.69
CA GLY A 116 -0.01 3.49 4.60
C GLY A 116 1.39 3.39 5.19
N PHE A 117 1.82 2.21 5.59
CA PHE A 117 2.91 1.93 6.52
C PHE A 117 4.14 2.86 6.40
N THR A 118 4.89 2.84 5.31
CA THR A 118 6.18 3.56 5.23
C THR A 118 6.03 5.08 5.12
N VAL A 119 5.22 5.54 4.16
CA VAL A 119 5.06 6.98 3.88
C VAL A 119 4.22 7.65 4.97
N SER A 120 3.13 7.02 5.41
CA SER A 120 2.28 7.56 6.47
C SER A 120 3.00 7.63 7.80
N PHE A 121 3.91 6.68 8.07
CA PHE A 121 4.78 6.70 9.24
C PHE A 121 5.75 7.87 9.22
N LEU A 122 6.39 8.11 8.08
CA LEU A 122 7.29 9.24 7.89
C LEU A 122 6.53 10.57 8.07
N ILE A 123 5.35 10.68 7.45
CA ILE A 123 4.51 11.87 7.57
C ILE A 123 4.09 12.10 9.01
N ALA A 124 3.61 11.06 9.72
CA ALA A 124 3.25 11.18 11.14
C ALA A 124 4.41 11.63 12.00
N SER A 125 5.63 11.14 11.71
CA SER A 125 6.84 11.54 12.45
C SER A 125 7.28 12.98 12.18
N LEU A 126 6.97 13.53 11.02
CA LEU A 126 7.33 14.89 10.63
C LEU A 126 6.23 15.93 10.93
N ALA A 127 4.96 15.50 10.93
CA ALA A 127 3.83 16.41 11.14
C ALA A 127 3.70 16.90 12.56
N TYR A 128 4.14 16.10 13.54
CA TYR A 128 4.00 16.41 14.94
C TYR A 128 5.36 16.71 15.57
N THR A 129 5.53 17.91 16.09
CA THR A 129 6.73 18.33 16.86
C THR A 129 6.71 17.80 18.30
N ASN A 130 5.51 17.50 18.83
CA ASN A 130 5.33 16.89 20.13
C ASN A 130 5.55 15.38 20.04
N THR A 131 6.40 14.84 20.91
CA THR A 131 6.73 13.41 20.98
C THR A 131 5.51 12.52 21.26
N GLU A 132 4.58 12.97 22.11
CA GLU A 132 3.35 12.23 22.42
C GLU A 132 2.43 12.14 21.19
N LEU A 133 2.12 13.25 20.54
CA LEU A 133 1.29 13.28 19.34
C LEU A 133 1.92 12.51 18.17
N SER A 134 3.25 12.54 18.07
CA SER A 134 3.98 11.74 17.08
C SER A 134 3.87 10.24 17.38
N ALA A 135 3.90 9.83 18.64
CA ALA A 135 3.69 8.44 19.05
C ALA A 135 2.24 7.98 18.76
N GLU A 136 1.24 8.80 19.10
CA GLU A 136 -0.15 8.57 18.76
C GLU A 136 -0.36 8.43 17.23
N GLY A 137 0.26 9.34 16.47
CA GLY A 137 0.19 9.30 15.00
C GLY A 137 0.77 8.01 14.42
N ARG A 138 1.93 7.58 14.91
CA ARG A 138 2.56 6.32 14.51
C ARG A 138 1.70 5.10 14.87
N PHE A 139 1.14 5.08 16.06
CA PHE A 139 0.21 4.04 16.49
C PHE A 139 -1.04 3.98 15.61
N GLY A 140 -1.64 5.14 15.30
CA GLY A 140 -2.78 5.25 14.40
C GLY A 140 -2.49 4.68 12.99
N VAL A 141 -1.31 4.96 12.44
CA VAL A 141 -0.87 4.41 11.14
C VAL A 141 -0.73 2.88 11.19
N LEU A 142 -0.18 2.33 12.28
CA LEU A 142 -0.06 0.87 12.45
C LEU A 142 -1.42 0.20 12.49
N MET A 143 -2.32 0.70 13.33
CA MET A 143 -3.68 0.16 13.47
C MET A 143 -4.45 0.27 12.15
N ALA A 144 -4.38 1.42 11.49
CA ALA A 144 -5.01 1.62 10.18
C ALA A 144 -4.48 0.64 9.13
N SER A 145 -3.15 0.45 9.08
CA SER A 145 -2.52 -0.48 8.13
C SER A 145 -2.92 -1.93 8.38
N LEU A 146 -3.01 -2.34 9.65
CA LEU A 146 -3.48 -3.68 10.01
C LEU A 146 -4.94 -3.90 9.61
N ILE A 147 -5.81 -2.94 9.91
CA ILE A 147 -7.23 -2.99 9.52
C ILE A 147 -7.38 -3.05 8.00
N ALA A 148 -6.67 -2.17 7.27
CA ALA A 148 -6.69 -2.15 5.81
C ALA A 148 -6.18 -3.46 5.21
N ALA A 149 -5.12 -4.05 5.77
CA ALA A 149 -4.59 -5.35 5.33
C ALA A 149 -5.59 -6.48 5.52
N LEU A 150 -6.26 -6.54 6.67
CA LEU A 150 -7.28 -7.55 6.93
C LEU A 150 -8.49 -7.40 5.98
N ILE A 151 -9.01 -6.19 5.83
CA ILE A 151 -10.13 -5.91 4.93
C ILE A 151 -9.77 -6.25 3.49
N SER A 152 -8.63 -5.75 2.99
CA SER A 152 -8.20 -6.01 1.62
C SER A 152 -7.90 -7.48 1.36
N GLY A 153 -7.29 -8.18 2.32
CA GLY A 153 -7.02 -9.62 2.22
C GLY A 153 -8.29 -10.45 2.07
N ILE A 154 -9.31 -10.15 2.87
CA ILE A 154 -10.62 -10.82 2.78
C ILE A 154 -11.29 -10.52 1.43
N LEU A 155 -11.29 -9.25 1.02
CA LEU A 155 -11.93 -8.83 -0.24
C LEU A 155 -11.23 -9.41 -1.46
N LEU A 156 -9.89 -9.39 -1.50
CA LEU A 156 -9.10 -9.96 -2.59
C LEU A 156 -9.28 -11.48 -2.69
N SER A 157 -9.29 -12.19 -1.57
CA SER A 157 -9.54 -13.63 -1.55
C SER A 157 -10.93 -14.00 -2.11
N ARG A 158 -11.95 -13.20 -1.78
CA ARG A 158 -13.31 -13.39 -2.33
C ARG A 158 -13.36 -13.08 -3.82
N GLN A 159 -12.69 -12.03 -4.25
CA GLN A 159 -12.64 -11.63 -5.64
C GLN A 159 -11.90 -12.66 -6.52
N SER A 160 -10.77 -13.18 -6.06
CA SER A 160 -10.01 -14.22 -6.75
C SER A 160 -10.85 -15.48 -7.00
N LYS A 161 -11.55 -15.96 -5.97
CA LYS A 161 -12.46 -17.12 -6.10
C LYS A 161 -13.62 -16.87 -7.07
N ARG A 162 -14.08 -15.63 -7.18
CA ARG A 162 -15.14 -15.26 -8.13
C ARG A 162 -14.62 -15.32 -9.57
N PHE A 163 -13.47 -14.73 -9.84
CA PHE A 163 -12.87 -14.75 -11.19
C PHE A 163 -12.51 -16.17 -11.63
N GLU A 164 -11.96 -16.99 -10.74
CA GLU A 164 -11.68 -18.42 -11.02
C GLU A 164 -12.95 -19.17 -11.44
N LYS A 165 -14.07 -18.91 -10.76
CA LYS A 165 -15.36 -19.52 -11.08
C LYS A 165 -15.90 -19.05 -12.43
N GLU A 166 -15.84 -17.76 -12.71
CA GLU A 166 -16.27 -17.17 -14.01
C GLU A 166 -15.40 -17.70 -15.17
N GLU A 167 -14.10 -17.95 -14.95
CA GLU A 167 -13.20 -18.53 -15.95
C GLU A 167 -13.55 -20.00 -16.25
N LEU A 168 -13.80 -20.81 -15.21
CA LEU A 168 -14.21 -22.21 -15.37
C LEU A 168 -15.56 -22.34 -16.12
N GLU A 169 -16.52 -21.46 -15.85
CA GLU A 169 -17.82 -21.44 -16.53
C GLU A 169 -17.70 -20.99 -18.00
N SER A 170 -16.67 -20.22 -18.36
CA SER A 170 -16.44 -19.77 -19.74
C SER A 170 -15.79 -20.82 -20.64
N VAL A 171 -15.19 -21.86 -20.06
CA VAL A 171 -14.47 -22.94 -20.77
C VAL A 171 -15.32 -24.21 -20.89
N SER A 172 -16.42 -24.30 -20.14
CA SER A 172 -17.39 -25.42 -20.23
C SER A 172 -18.49 -25.14 -21.25
#